data_5b4ffb5e77a961f8e9b1fa2320911e07
#
_entry.id   5b4ffb5e77a961f8e9b1fa2320911e07
#
_cell.length_a   1.000
_cell.length_b   1.000
_cell.length_c   1.000
_cell.angle_alpha   90.00
_cell.angle_beta   90.00
_cell.angle_gamma   90.00
#
_symmetry.space_group_name_H-M   'P 1'
#
loop_
_entity.id
_entity.type
_entity.pdbx_description
1 polymer ?
#
loop_
_entity_poly.entity_id
_entity_poly.type
_entity_poly.pdbx_seq_one_letter_code
_entity_poly.pdbx_strand_id
1 'polypeptide(L)'
;MAERKQRIEFGDFQTPDGLARLVCERLKASGIKPDVVIEPTCGVGAFLLAAAETFPRAQQILGFEINPTYLDELRGRVAMQPQPERVQLEQADFFATDWKTKVAQLKGRVLVVGNFPWVTNAGQGAIGGRNLPEKSNFLGHNGFDAISGKANFDISEWMLLDVLRWLHGRKADVAMLVKTAVARKVLAHAERQK
;
A
#
# COMPACT_ATOMS: atom_id res chain seq x y z
N MET A 1 17.19 16.14 -14.27
CA MET A 1 16.22 15.44 -15.15
C MET A 1 16.05 13.97 -14.80
N ALA A 2 17.09 13.24 -14.40
CA ALA A 2 17.02 11.84 -13.97
C ALA A 2 16.15 11.65 -12.70
N GLU A 3 16.37 12.43 -11.66
CA GLU A 3 15.58 12.38 -10.41
C GLU A 3 14.09 12.64 -10.63
N ARG A 4 13.73 13.58 -11.53
CA ARG A 4 12.32 13.85 -11.85
C ARG A 4 11.66 12.68 -12.59
N LYS A 5 12.41 11.97 -13.46
CA LYS A 5 11.92 10.75 -14.13
C LYS A 5 11.71 9.62 -13.12
N GLN A 6 12.63 9.43 -12.20
CA GLN A 6 12.57 8.42 -11.16
C GLN A 6 11.40 8.66 -10.19
N ARG A 7 11.16 9.91 -9.78
CA ARG A 7 9.99 10.30 -8.98
C ARG A 7 8.66 9.99 -9.66
N ILE A 8 8.56 10.19 -10.97
CA ILE A 8 7.36 9.89 -11.74
C ILE A 8 7.19 8.37 -11.91
N GLU A 9 8.30 7.64 -12.13
CA GLU A 9 8.32 6.19 -12.35
C GLU A 9 7.79 5.42 -11.14
N PHE A 10 8.17 5.83 -9.95
CA PHE A 10 7.74 5.17 -8.71
C PHE A 10 6.52 5.82 -8.06
N GLY A 11 5.95 6.87 -8.67
CA GLY A 11 4.82 7.61 -8.08
C GLY A 11 5.18 8.23 -6.73
N ASP A 12 6.41 8.71 -6.60
CA ASP A 12 7.07 9.16 -5.37
C ASP A 12 6.42 10.45 -4.83
N PHE A 13 5.25 10.30 -4.27
CA PHE A 13 4.57 11.31 -3.47
C PHE A 13 4.66 10.92 -2.00
N GLN A 14 5.71 11.41 -1.34
CA GLN A 14 5.87 11.18 0.09
C GLN A 14 4.71 11.84 0.85
N THR A 15 4.04 11.04 1.67
CA THR A 15 2.93 11.55 2.49
C THR A 15 3.48 12.44 3.60
N PRO A 16 2.93 13.65 3.81
CA PRO A 16 3.31 14.47 4.97
C PRO A 16 3.02 13.74 6.29
N ASP A 17 3.99 13.74 7.21
CA ASP A 17 3.88 13.06 8.51
C ASP A 17 2.62 13.49 9.30
N GLY A 18 2.25 14.78 9.24
CA GLY A 18 1.05 15.31 9.89
C GLY A 18 -0.25 14.71 9.34
N LEU A 19 -0.31 14.44 8.02
CA LEU A 19 -1.47 13.81 7.40
C LEU A 19 -1.56 12.33 7.83
N ALA A 20 -0.46 11.60 7.78
CA ALA A 20 -0.41 10.21 8.20
C ALA A 20 -0.84 10.04 9.67
N ARG A 21 -0.34 10.93 10.54
CA ARG A 21 -0.72 10.96 11.97
C ARG A 21 -2.23 11.21 12.13
N LEU A 22 -2.78 12.22 11.45
CA LEU A 22 -4.21 12.53 11.52
C LEU A 22 -5.07 11.32 11.10
N VAL A 23 -4.70 10.61 10.03
CA VAL A 23 -5.41 9.42 9.58
C VAL A 23 -5.35 8.32 10.64
N CYS A 24 -4.17 8.01 11.18
CA CYS A 24 -4.03 6.99 12.23
C CYS A 24 -4.83 7.33 13.50
N GLU A 25 -4.84 8.60 13.92
CA GLU A 25 -5.65 9.07 15.06
C GLU A 25 -7.16 8.90 14.79
N ARG A 26 -7.62 9.19 13.59
CA ARG A 26 -9.02 8.98 13.19
C ARG A 26 -9.40 7.50 13.19
N LEU A 27 -8.53 6.62 12.71
CA LEU A 27 -8.74 5.17 12.77
C LEU A 27 -8.85 4.68 14.23
N LYS A 28 -7.97 5.14 15.11
CA LYS A 28 -8.03 4.83 16.55
C LYS A 28 -9.33 5.34 17.18
N ALA A 29 -9.73 6.57 16.88
CA ALA A 29 -10.99 7.15 17.37
C ALA A 29 -12.22 6.40 16.88
N SER A 30 -12.16 5.78 15.68
CA SER A 30 -13.22 4.91 15.14
C SER A 30 -13.21 3.50 15.74
N GLY A 31 -12.36 3.23 16.74
CA GLY A 31 -12.32 1.95 17.44
C GLY A 31 -11.44 0.89 16.79
N ILE A 32 -10.63 1.23 15.79
CA ILE A 32 -9.66 0.31 15.18
C ILE A 32 -8.57 -0.01 16.20
N LYS A 33 -8.32 -1.30 16.42
CA LYS A 33 -7.34 -1.83 17.38
C LYS A 33 -6.59 -2.99 16.71
N PRO A 34 -5.57 -2.72 15.91
CA PRO A 34 -4.83 -3.76 15.21
C PRO A 34 -3.86 -4.48 16.15
N ASP A 35 -3.65 -5.76 15.89
CA ASP A 35 -2.53 -6.54 16.45
C ASP A 35 -1.31 -6.42 15.53
N VAL A 36 -1.55 -6.27 14.22
CA VAL A 36 -0.53 -6.10 13.18
C VAL A 36 -0.90 -4.94 12.26
N VAL A 37 0.07 -4.10 11.94
CA VAL A 37 -0.06 -3.05 10.91
C VAL A 37 0.84 -3.40 9.74
N ILE A 38 0.34 -3.19 8.51
CA ILE A 38 1.09 -3.39 7.26
C ILE A 38 1.02 -2.10 6.44
N GLU A 39 2.18 -1.60 6.03
CA GLU A 39 2.31 -0.59 4.98
C GLU A 39 3.05 -1.20 3.79
N PRO A 40 2.33 -1.55 2.69
CA PRO A 40 2.90 -2.36 1.61
C PRO A 40 3.82 -1.59 0.66
N THR A 41 3.85 -0.25 0.75
CA THR A 41 4.73 0.66 -0.02
C THR A 41 5.06 1.84 0.87
N CYS A 42 5.97 1.59 1.84
CA CYS A 42 6.10 2.51 2.96
C CYS A 42 6.95 3.76 2.68
N GLY A 43 7.68 3.82 1.58
CA GLY A 43 8.57 4.94 1.29
C GLY A 43 9.50 5.25 2.46
N VAL A 44 9.54 6.51 2.89
CA VAL A 44 10.28 6.94 4.08
C VAL A 44 9.48 6.77 5.38
N GLY A 45 8.32 6.10 5.35
CA GLY A 45 7.60 5.56 6.51
C GLY A 45 6.65 6.51 7.23
N ALA A 46 6.03 7.46 6.55
CA ALA A 46 5.11 8.40 7.21
C ALA A 46 3.96 7.68 7.94
N PHE A 47 3.26 6.76 7.27
CA PHE A 47 2.19 5.98 7.89
C PHE A 47 2.71 4.95 8.87
N LEU A 48 3.83 4.28 8.56
CA LEU A 48 4.43 3.27 9.42
C LEU A 48 4.76 3.84 10.80
N LEU A 49 5.44 4.98 10.83
CA LEU A 49 5.82 5.66 12.08
C LEU A 49 4.60 6.22 12.81
N ALA A 50 3.66 6.83 12.09
CA ALA A 50 2.41 7.30 12.68
C ALA A 50 1.60 6.15 13.30
N ALA A 51 1.56 4.98 12.66
CA ALA A 51 0.90 3.80 13.19
C ALA A 51 1.63 3.25 14.42
N ALA A 52 2.97 3.23 14.43
CA ALA A 52 3.77 2.81 15.58
C ALA A 52 3.49 3.65 16.83
N GLU A 53 3.34 4.96 16.66
CA GLU A 53 2.98 5.88 17.75
C GLU A 53 1.50 5.73 18.18
N THR A 54 0.59 5.60 17.22
CA THR A 54 -0.86 5.63 17.46
C THR A 54 -1.38 4.31 18.06
N PHE A 55 -0.80 3.18 17.65
CA PHE A 55 -1.21 1.83 18.05
C PHE A 55 -0.14 1.13 18.91
N PRO A 56 0.07 1.57 20.16
CA PRO A 56 1.13 1.01 21.03
C PRO A 56 0.91 -0.46 21.40
N ARG A 57 -0.30 -0.99 21.19
CA ARG A 57 -0.62 -2.41 21.42
C ARG A 57 -0.39 -3.31 20.21
N ALA A 58 -0.18 -2.75 19.03
CA ALA A 58 0.18 -3.52 17.85
C ALA A 58 1.55 -4.19 18.10
N GLN A 59 1.60 -5.50 17.95
CA GLN A 59 2.79 -6.32 18.24
C GLN A 59 3.78 -6.27 17.08
N GLN A 60 3.29 -6.09 15.86
CA GLN A 60 4.09 -6.03 14.64
C GLN A 60 3.64 -4.88 13.75
N ILE A 61 4.62 -4.16 13.22
CA ILE A 61 4.43 -3.08 12.27
C ILE A 61 5.36 -3.35 11.10
N LEU A 62 4.78 -3.75 9.97
CA LEU A 62 5.50 -4.29 8.83
C LEU A 62 5.51 -3.27 7.70
N GLY A 63 6.69 -2.82 7.31
CA GLY A 63 6.91 -1.90 6.20
C GLY A 63 7.62 -2.59 5.04
N PHE A 64 7.06 -2.43 3.84
CA PHE A 64 7.62 -2.97 2.61
C PHE A 64 7.89 -1.82 1.64
N GLU A 65 9.06 -1.83 1.02
CA GLU A 65 9.47 -0.79 0.07
C GLU A 65 10.44 -1.37 -0.95
N ILE A 66 10.28 -1.00 -2.21
CA ILE A 66 11.16 -1.46 -3.28
C ILE A 66 12.47 -0.68 -3.33
N ASN A 67 12.44 0.61 -2.94
CA ASN A 67 13.60 1.49 -2.99
C ASN A 67 14.50 1.31 -1.75
N PRO A 68 15.71 0.75 -1.89
CA PRO A 68 16.60 0.52 -0.75
C PRO A 68 17.03 1.82 -0.05
N THR A 69 17.15 2.93 -0.79
CA THR A 69 17.54 4.23 -0.21
C THR A 69 16.47 4.73 0.78
N TYR A 70 15.19 4.56 0.45
CA TYR A 70 14.09 4.93 1.37
C TYR A 70 14.06 4.02 2.59
N LEU A 71 14.34 2.73 2.43
CA LEU A 71 14.46 1.82 3.57
C LEU A 71 15.61 2.19 4.49
N ASP A 72 16.76 2.61 3.95
CA ASP A 72 17.91 3.03 4.77
C ASP A 72 17.58 4.29 5.56
N GLU A 73 16.94 5.27 4.94
CA GLU A 73 16.43 6.46 5.64
C GLU A 73 15.42 6.06 6.74
N LEU A 74 14.47 5.19 6.40
CA LEU A 74 13.45 4.74 7.34
C LEU A 74 14.03 3.95 8.51
N ARG A 75 15.05 3.12 8.31
CA ARG A 75 15.75 2.44 9.40
C ARG A 75 16.30 3.42 10.43
N GLY A 76 16.89 4.52 9.98
CA GLY A 76 17.35 5.60 10.86
C GLY A 76 16.19 6.22 11.67
N ARG A 77 15.06 6.46 11.04
CA ARG A 77 13.86 7.01 11.73
C ARG A 77 13.25 6.01 12.72
N VAL A 78 13.20 4.72 12.37
CA VAL A 78 12.69 3.64 13.23
C VAL A 78 13.56 3.47 14.47
N ALA A 79 14.88 3.55 14.35
CA ALA A 79 15.80 3.42 15.49
C ALA A 79 15.56 4.49 16.58
N MET A 80 14.92 5.60 16.23
CA MET A 80 14.58 6.67 17.17
C MET A 80 13.18 6.49 17.82
N GLN A 81 12.43 5.46 17.46
CA GLN A 81 11.12 5.19 18.03
C GLN A 81 11.24 4.56 19.45
N PRO A 82 10.23 4.74 20.31
CA PRO A 82 10.25 4.17 21.68
C PRO A 82 10.31 2.63 21.70
N GLN A 83 9.82 1.96 20.68
CA GLN A 83 9.75 0.48 20.58
C GLN A 83 10.12 0.03 19.16
N PRO A 84 11.39 0.23 18.75
CA PRO A 84 11.81 -0.03 17.37
C PRO A 84 11.74 -1.52 17.00
N GLU A 85 11.82 -2.41 17.97
CA GLU A 85 11.77 -3.88 17.80
C GLU A 85 10.43 -4.39 17.24
N ARG A 86 9.35 -3.60 17.36
CA ARG A 86 8.05 -3.92 16.77
C ARG A 86 7.99 -3.65 15.27
N VAL A 87 8.90 -2.81 14.76
CA VAL A 87 8.91 -2.38 13.37
C VAL A 87 9.86 -3.27 12.58
N GLN A 88 9.34 -3.93 11.56
CA GLN A 88 10.11 -4.77 10.65
C GLN A 88 10.02 -4.19 9.25
N LEU A 89 11.18 -4.03 8.61
CA LEU A 89 11.31 -3.45 7.29
C LEU A 89 11.86 -4.49 6.32
N GLU A 90 11.21 -4.64 5.19
CA GLU A 90 11.64 -5.55 4.13
C GLU A 90 11.73 -4.82 2.79
N GLN A 91 12.83 -5.05 2.06
CA GLN A 91 12.89 -4.63 0.68
C GLN A 91 12.06 -5.60 -0.17
N ALA A 92 10.98 -5.11 -0.76
CA ALA A 92 10.06 -5.95 -1.51
C ALA A 92 9.41 -5.17 -2.67
N ASP A 93 9.26 -5.85 -3.80
CA ASP A 93 8.40 -5.40 -4.88
C ASP A 93 6.97 -5.87 -4.60
N PHE A 94 6.03 -4.92 -4.52
CA PHE A 94 4.63 -5.22 -4.27
C PHE A 94 4.08 -6.28 -5.24
N PHE A 95 4.44 -6.21 -6.51
CA PHE A 95 3.90 -7.09 -7.55
C PHE A 95 4.55 -8.47 -7.59
N ALA A 96 5.79 -8.59 -7.09
CA ALA A 96 6.51 -9.86 -7.03
C ALA A 96 6.36 -10.59 -5.69
N THR A 97 5.77 -9.94 -4.68
CA THR A 97 5.62 -10.48 -3.32
C THR A 97 4.44 -11.45 -3.22
N ASP A 98 4.64 -12.62 -2.65
CA ASP A 98 3.56 -13.54 -2.26
C ASP A 98 2.87 -13.05 -0.97
N TRP A 99 2.01 -12.05 -1.14
CA TRP A 99 1.25 -11.46 -0.05
C TRP A 99 0.36 -12.47 0.67
N LYS A 100 -0.24 -13.39 -0.08
CA LYS A 100 -1.15 -14.39 0.49
C LYS A 100 -0.44 -15.22 1.55
N THR A 101 0.74 -15.73 1.24
CA THR A 101 1.55 -16.51 2.19
C THR A 101 2.05 -15.65 3.35
N LYS A 102 2.53 -14.42 3.08
CA LYS A 102 2.98 -13.51 4.15
C LYS A 102 1.85 -13.20 5.13
N VAL A 103 0.69 -12.80 4.63
CA VAL A 103 -0.47 -12.43 5.47
C VAL A 103 -1.04 -13.64 6.21
N ALA A 104 -1.01 -14.84 5.62
CA ALA A 104 -1.50 -16.06 6.27
C ALA A 104 -0.76 -16.40 7.58
N GLN A 105 0.50 -16.02 7.69
CA GLN A 105 1.33 -16.26 8.88
C GLN A 105 1.04 -15.29 10.03
N LEU A 106 0.38 -14.16 9.78
CA LEU A 106 0.09 -13.14 10.77
C LEU A 106 -1.07 -13.56 11.69
N LYS A 107 -0.97 -13.25 12.96
CA LYS A 107 -2.00 -13.53 13.96
C LYS A 107 -2.72 -12.26 14.38
N GLY A 108 -4.01 -12.38 14.71
CA GLY A 108 -4.81 -11.26 15.18
C GLY A 108 -5.41 -10.40 14.07
N ARG A 109 -5.84 -9.18 14.44
CA ARG A 109 -6.46 -8.21 13.56
C ARG A 109 -5.39 -7.43 12.80
N VAL A 110 -5.51 -7.40 11.49
CA VAL A 110 -4.58 -6.71 10.60
C VAL A 110 -5.15 -5.35 10.18
N LEU A 111 -4.34 -4.31 10.25
CA LEU A 111 -4.62 -3.02 9.60
C LEU A 111 -3.64 -2.84 8.43
N VAL A 112 -4.17 -2.71 7.22
CA VAL A 112 -3.37 -2.24 6.08
C VAL A 112 -3.61 -0.74 5.94
N VAL A 113 -2.54 0.04 6.03
CA VAL A 113 -2.59 1.50 5.96
C VAL A 113 -1.50 2.03 5.04
N GLY A 114 -1.74 3.15 4.36
CA GLY A 114 -0.70 3.76 3.52
C GLY A 114 -1.26 4.65 2.41
N ASN A 115 -0.37 4.97 1.48
CA ASN A 115 -0.66 5.75 0.29
C ASN A 115 -0.02 5.05 -0.91
N PHE A 116 -0.82 4.42 -1.76
CA PHE A 116 -0.30 3.77 -2.97
C PHE A 116 0.17 4.79 -4.01
N PRO A 117 1.14 4.43 -4.87
CA PRO A 117 1.58 5.32 -5.94
C PRO A 117 0.42 5.66 -6.89
N TRP A 118 0.27 6.97 -7.22
CA TRP A 118 -0.82 7.50 -8.05
C TRP A 118 -0.37 7.63 -9.52
N VAL A 119 0.02 6.54 -10.13
CA VAL A 119 0.50 6.49 -11.51
C VAL A 119 -0.49 5.74 -12.39
N THR A 120 -0.66 6.22 -13.61
CA THR A 120 -1.42 5.49 -14.63
C THR A 120 -0.48 4.66 -15.50
N ASN A 121 -0.96 3.55 -16.04
CA ASN A 121 -0.19 2.72 -16.98
C ASN A 121 0.34 3.54 -18.18
N ALA A 122 -0.43 4.52 -18.66
CA ALA A 122 0.01 5.42 -19.72
C ALA A 122 1.18 6.31 -19.28
N GLY A 123 1.19 6.78 -18.04
CA GLY A 123 2.30 7.55 -17.46
C GLY A 123 3.58 6.74 -17.34
N GLN A 124 3.50 5.50 -16.86
CA GLN A 124 4.68 4.62 -16.77
C GLN A 124 5.16 4.11 -18.12
N GLY A 125 4.25 3.76 -19.03
CA GLY A 125 4.61 3.36 -20.39
C GLY A 125 5.34 4.47 -21.16
N ALA A 126 4.97 5.73 -20.96
CA ALA A 126 5.61 6.88 -21.59
C ALA A 126 7.06 7.14 -21.11
N ILE A 127 7.41 6.68 -19.91
CA ILE A 127 8.77 6.82 -19.34
C ILE A 127 9.61 5.54 -19.42
N GLY A 128 9.07 4.44 -20.02
CA GLY A 128 9.74 3.16 -20.15
C GLY A 128 9.92 2.42 -18.83
N GLY A 129 9.03 2.69 -17.84
CA GLY A 129 9.06 2.04 -16.53
C GLY A 129 8.82 0.52 -16.66
N ARG A 130 9.62 -0.27 -15.94
CA ARG A 130 9.55 -1.75 -15.94
C ARG A 130 8.67 -2.31 -14.84
N ASN A 131 8.22 -1.47 -13.91
CA ASN A 131 7.48 -1.86 -12.71
C ASN A 131 5.96 -1.81 -12.96
N LEU A 132 5.49 -2.59 -13.92
CA LEU A 132 4.08 -2.77 -14.23
C LEU A 132 3.68 -4.21 -13.92
N PRO A 133 2.48 -4.44 -13.35
CA PRO A 133 1.94 -5.79 -13.26
C PRO A 133 1.85 -6.40 -14.66
N GLU A 134 2.11 -7.70 -14.78
CA GLU A 134 1.84 -8.41 -16.02
C GLU A 134 0.40 -8.13 -16.45
N LYS A 135 0.18 -7.98 -17.77
CA LYS A 135 -1.14 -7.74 -18.36
C LYS A 135 -2.07 -8.91 -18.04
N SER A 136 -2.68 -8.89 -16.87
CA SER A 136 -3.68 -9.87 -16.48
C SER A 136 -5.06 -9.27 -16.61
N ASN A 137 -6.02 -10.04 -17.12
CA ASN A 137 -7.44 -9.69 -17.17
C ASN A 137 -8.05 -9.77 -15.77
N PHE A 138 -7.55 -8.96 -14.86
CA PHE A 138 -7.82 -9.00 -13.43
C PHE A 138 -9.29 -8.75 -13.09
N LEU A 139 -9.99 -7.94 -13.87
CA LEU A 139 -11.40 -7.60 -13.65
C LEU A 139 -12.36 -8.52 -14.42
N GLY A 140 -11.87 -9.54 -15.13
CA GLY A 140 -12.73 -10.43 -15.90
C GLY A 140 -13.42 -9.73 -17.07
N HIS A 141 -12.84 -8.64 -17.62
CA HIS A 141 -13.38 -8.00 -18.80
C HIS A 141 -13.36 -8.95 -19.99
N ASN A 142 -14.50 -9.16 -20.62
CA ASN A 142 -14.62 -9.98 -21.81
C ASN A 142 -14.43 -9.11 -23.08
N GLY A 143 -13.73 -9.64 -24.08
CA GLY A 143 -13.62 -9.03 -25.40
C GLY A 143 -12.50 -8.01 -25.58
N PHE A 144 -12.71 -7.05 -26.47
CA PHE A 144 -11.71 -6.06 -26.92
C PHE A 144 -11.14 -5.16 -25.79
N ASP A 145 -11.90 -4.92 -24.74
CA ASP A 145 -11.46 -4.09 -23.61
C ASP A 145 -10.40 -4.77 -22.76
N ALA A 146 -10.42 -6.12 -22.72
CA ALA A 146 -9.39 -6.92 -22.05
C ALA A 146 -8.05 -6.90 -22.84
N ILE A 147 -8.12 -6.79 -24.16
CA ILE A 147 -6.97 -6.91 -25.07
C ILE A 147 -6.36 -5.55 -25.39
N SER A 148 -7.20 -4.50 -25.52
CA SER A 148 -6.77 -3.19 -26.01
C SER A 148 -6.00 -2.35 -24.98
N GLY A 149 -5.96 -2.76 -23.70
CA GLY A 149 -5.29 -1.99 -22.65
C GLY A 149 -5.87 -0.58 -22.49
N LYS A 150 -7.09 -0.34 -22.99
CA LYS A 150 -7.78 0.96 -22.99
C LYS A 150 -8.26 1.39 -21.61
N ALA A 151 -8.21 0.53 -20.60
CA ALA A 151 -8.36 1.00 -19.25
C ALA A 151 -7.14 1.85 -18.91
N ASN A 152 -7.31 3.15 -18.83
CA ASN A 152 -6.40 4.08 -18.15
C ASN A 152 -6.43 3.68 -16.67
N PHE A 153 -5.75 2.57 -16.38
CA PHE A 153 -5.83 1.85 -15.12
C PHE A 153 -4.90 2.55 -14.13
N ASP A 154 -5.46 2.99 -13.04
CA ASP A 154 -4.65 3.51 -11.94
C ASP A 154 -4.03 2.33 -11.18
N ILE A 155 -2.71 2.31 -11.05
CA ILE A 155 -1.99 1.25 -10.36
C ILE A 155 -2.52 1.06 -8.94
N SER A 156 -2.88 2.15 -8.28
CA SER A 156 -3.46 2.10 -6.92
C SER A 156 -4.79 1.34 -6.86
N GLU A 157 -5.58 1.34 -7.95
CA GLU A 157 -6.82 0.54 -8.04
C GLU A 157 -6.51 -0.96 -7.97
N TRP A 158 -5.54 -1.39 -8.79
CA TRP A 158 -5.11 -2.80 -8.82
C TRP A 158 -4.54 -3.23 -7.47
N MET A 159 -3.62 -2.44 -6.91
CA MET A 159 -3.01 -2.73 -5.63
C MET A 159 -4.05 -2.85 -4.51
N LEU A 160 -5.04 -1.96 -4.49
CA LEU A 160 -6.08 -1.99 -3.46
C LEU A 160 -7.00 -3.21 -3.59
N LEU A 161 -7.36 -3.59 -4.82
CA LEU A 161 -8.12 -4.82 -5.06
C LEU A 161 -7.34 -6.07 -4.64
N ASP A 162 -6.04 -6.08 -4.87
CA ASP A 162 -5.18 -7.18 -4.44
C ASP A 162 -5.09 -7.25 -2.91
N VAL A 163 -4.93 -6.11 -2.21
CA VAL A 163 -5.01 -6.04 -0.74
C VAL A 163 -6.30 -6.69 -0.21
N LEU A 164 -7.44 -6.38 -0.81
CA LEU A 164 -8.72 -6.97 -0.39
C LEU A 164 -8.75 -8.49 -0.57
N ARG A 165 -8.05 -9.02 -1.60
CA ARG A 165 -7.95 -10.47 -1.83
C ARG A 165 -7.12 -11.18 -0.77
N TRP A 166 -5.92 -10.65 -0.43
CA TRP A 166 -5.08 -11.32 0.60
C TRP A 166 -5.73 -11.26 1.99
N LEU A 167 -6.60 -10.29 2.23
CA LEU A 167 -7.31 -10.13 3.51
C LEU A 167 -8.63 -10.90 3.56
N HIS A 168 -9.05 -11.50 2.45
CA HIS A 168 -10.34 -12.23 2.40
C HIS A 168 -10.41 -13.31 3.49
N GLY A 169 -11.52 -13.32 4.24
CA GLY A 169 -11.73 -14.27 5.35
C GLY A 169 -10.98 -13.94 6.65
N ARG A 170 -10.29 -12.79 6.73
CA ARG A 170 -9.56 -12.36 7.92
C ARG A 170 -10.25 -11.20 8.65
N LYS A 171 -9.97 -11.10 9.96
CA LYS A 171 -10.30 -9.88 10.72
C LYS A 171 -9.30 -8.79 10.33
N ALA A 172 -9.71 -7.92 9.44
CA ALA A 172 -8.83 -6.89 8.92
C ALA A 172 -9.55 -5.58 8.62
N ASP A 173 -8.81 -4.50 8.64
CA ASP A 173 -9.22 -3.16 8.22
C ASP A 173 -8.27 -2.66 7.14
N VAL A 174 -8.78 -1.87 6.20
CA VAL A 174 -7.99 -1.24 5.15
C VAL A 174 -8.25 0.25 5.14
N ALA A 175 -7.19 1.04 5.22
CA ALA A 175 -7.24 2.50 5.21
C ALA A 175 -6.15 3.07 4.29
N MET A 176 -6.49 3.26 3.03
CA MET A 176 -5.55 3.72 2.01
C MET A 176 -5.94 5.09 1.47
N LEU A 177 -4.96 5.97 1.33
CA LEU A 177 -5.14 7.20 0.56
C LEU A 177 -5.13 6.86 -0.92
N VAL A 178 -6.22 7.19 -1.59
CA VAL A 178 -6.39 6.96 -3.03
C VAL A 178 -7.21 8.08 -3.67
N LYS A 179 -7.15 8.21 -4.98
CA LYS A 179 -8.03 9.12 -5.72
C LYS A 179 -9.50 8.73 -5.51
N THR A 180 -10.38 9.71 -5.42
CA THR A 180 -11.84 9.48 -5.25
C THR A 180 -12.41 8.54 -6.31
N ALA A 181 -11.94 8.63 -7.55
CA ALA A 181 -12.37 7.74 -8.64
C ALA A 181 -12.00 6.27 -8.37
N VAL A 182 -10.81 6.01 -7.82
CA VAL A 182 -10.35 4.68 -7.42
C VAL A 182 -11.19 4.17 -6.25
N ALA A 183 -11.39 4.99 -5.21
CA ALA A 183 -12.21 4.62 -4.07
C ALA A 183 -13.62 4.16 -4.47
N ARG A 184 -14.30 4.93 -5.35
CA ARG A 184 -15.64 4.58 -5.85
C ARG A 184 -15.68 3.24 -6.57
N LYS A 185 -14.70 2.95 -7.42
CA LYS A 185 -14.64 1.68 -8.17
C LYS A 185 -14.40 0.49 -7.23
N VAL A 186 -13.46 0.63 -6.29
CA VAL A 186 -13.13 -0.43 -5.35
C VAL A 186 -14.30 -0.73 -4.41
N LEU A 187 -14.99 0.29 -3.90
CA LEU A 187 -16.19 0.11 -3.07
C LEU A 187 -17.30 -0.60 -3.85
N ALA A 188 -17.58 -0.17 -5.08
CA ALA A 188 -18.58 -0.84 -5.92
C ALA A 188 -18.20 -2.30 -6.26
N HIS A 189 -16.90 -2.61 -6.36
CA HIS A 189 -16.43 -3.99 -6.51
C HIS A 189 -16.66 -4.80 -5.22
N ALA A 190 -16.28 -4.27 -4.07
CA ALA A 190 -16.44 -4.93 -2.78
C ALA A 190 -17.91 -5.20 -2.43
N GLU A 191 -18.83 -4.32 -2.80
CA GLU A 191 -20.28 -4.51 -2.62
C GLU A 191 -20.83 -5.67 -3.45
N ARG A 192 -20.28 -5.92 -4.64
CA ARG A 192 -20.70 -7.03 -5.51
C ARG A 192 -20.16 -8.40 -5.06
N GLN A 193 -19.20 -8.42 -4.15
CA GLN A 193 -18.60 -9.66 -3.64
C GLN A 193 -19.18 -10.11 -2.29
N LYS A 194 -20.13 -9.36 -1.74
CA LYS A 194 -20.90 -9.72 -0.54
C LYS A 194 -22.02 -10.71 -0.88
#